data_c72b86f53c2aa2cc86d79b5a3e7c3a4a
#
_entry.id   c72b86f53c2aa2cc86d79b5a3e7c3a4a
#
_cell.length_a   1.000
_cell.length_b   1.000
_cell.length_c   1.000
_cell.angle_alpha   90.00
_cell.angle_beta   90.00
_cell.angle_gamma   90.00
#
_symmetry.space_group_name_H-M   'P 1'
#
loop_
_entity.id
_entity.type
_entity.pdbx_description
1 polymer ?
#
loop_
_entity_poly.entity_id
_entity_poly.type
_entity_poly.pdbx_seq_one_letter_code
_entity_poly.pdbx_strand_id
1 'polypeptide(L)'
;MVLVTGEVTVDESSLTGETIPIVKSPLPYTHVHAETYHSEKHRAHTLYGGSSIMQVKASGDHDSVCIAIVVATGFSSTRGELFRSILFPKPVDFKFFKDSYQFMLILGIVALVAFLNRLIDGYGIESPYG
;
A
#
# COMPACT_ATOMS: atom_id res chain seq x y z
N MET A 1 14.19 7.18 10.28
CA MET A 1 14.98 7.46 11.49
C MET A 1 14.02 7.83 12.60
N VAL A 2 14.37 7.54 13.86
CA VAL A 2 13.56 7.90 15.03
C VAL A 2 14.29 8.98 15.82
N LEU A 3 13.56 10.04 16.18
CA LEU A 3 14.10 11.14 16.97
C LEU A 3 14.17 10.74 18.45
N VAL A 4 15.35 10.89 19.04
CA VAL A 4 15.61 10.56 20.46
C VAL A 4 15.67 11.82 21.31
N THR A 5 16.31 12.87 20.81
CA THR A 5 16.44 14.17 21.51
C THR A 5 16.24 15.32 20.54
N GLY A 6 15.71 16.44 21.05
CA GLY A 6 15.44 17.64 20.27
C GLY A 6 14.11 17.60 19.50
N GLU A 7 13.76 18.72 18.91
CA GLU A 7 12.61 18.87 18.01
C GLU A 7 13.09 19.22 16.62
N VAL A 8 12.44 18.65 15.61
CA VAL A 8 12.80 18.88 14.21
C VAL A 8 11.55 19.25 13.41
N THR A 9 11.61 20.37 12.71
CA THR A 9 10.58 20.74 11.73
C THR A 9 11.00 20.23 10.37
N VAL A 10 10.16 19.41 9.75
CA VAL A 10 10.42 18.75 8.48
C VAL A 10 9.36 19.10 7.44
N ASP A 11 9.78 19.15 6.19
CA ASP A 11 8.92 19.18 5.03
C ASP A 11 8.83 17.76 4.44
N GLU A 12 7.64 17.17 4.47
CA GLU A 12 7.34 15.83 3.95
C GLU A 12 6.57 15.88 2.61
N SER A 13 6.57 17.03 1.94
CA SER A 13 5.81 17.25 0.69
C SER A 13 6.15 16.25 -0.41
N SER A 14 7.40 15.80 -0.48
CA SER A 14 7.84 14.76 -1.44
C SER A 14 7.26 13.37 -1.18
N LEU A 15 6.73 13.11 0.02
CA LEU A 15 6.14 11.82 0.41
C LEU A 15 4.62 11.87 0.50
N THR A 16 4.09 12.95 1.06
CA THR A 16 2.64 13.10 1.31
C THR A 16 1.93 13.94 0.27
N GLY A 17 2.66 14.78 -0.45
CA GLY A 17 2.11 15.81 -1.33
C GLY A 17 1.63 17.06 -0.60
N GLU A 18 1.65 17.08 0.75
CA GLU A 18 1.27 18.21 1.57
C GLU A 18 2.46 19.11 1.84
N THR A 19 2.32 20.42 1.59
CA THR A 19 3.41 21.41 1.73
C THR A 19 3.49 22.03 3.14
N ILE A 20 2.69 21.53 4.09
CA ILE A 20 2.66 22.07 5.45
C ILE A 20 3.82 21.46 6.26
N PRO A 21 4.73 22.27 6.83
CA PRO A 21 5.79 21.77 7.68
C PRO A 21 5.24 21.08 8.93
N ILE A 22 5.83 19.93 9.26
CA ILE A 22 5.41 19.10 10.40
C ILE A 22 6.51 19.14 11.46
N VAL A 23 6.13 19.38 12.72
CA VAL A 23 7.04 19.33 13.84
C VAL A 23 7.10 17.89 14.36
N LYS A 24 8.30 17.35 14.44
CA LYS A 24 8.59 16.03 15.03
C LYS A 24 9.22 16.22 16.42
N SER A 25 8.69 15.49 17.38
CA SER A 25 9.17 15.48 18.78
C SER A 25 9.93 14.19 19.09
N PRO A 26 10.78 14.17 20.13
CA PRO A 26 11.48 12.96 20.52
C PRO A 26 10.52 11.88 21.01
N LEU A 27 10.92 10.62 20.82
CA LEU A 27 10.16 9.48 21.33
C LEU A 27 10.14 9.51 22.87
N PRO A 28 8.95 9.50 23.51
CA PRO A 28 8.88 9.52 24.97
C PRO A 28 9.50 8.25 25.55
N TYR A 29 10.45 8.42 26.45
CA TYR A 29 11.11 7.32 27.14
C TYR A 29 10.21 6.85 28.30
N THR A 30 9.34 5.91 28.04
CA THR A 30 8.43 5.36 29.06
C THR A 30 8.99 4.02 29.55
N HIS A 31 9.50 4.00 30.78
CA HIS A 31 10.05 2.78 31.40
C HIS A 31 9.04 1.67 31.66
N VAL A 32 7.72 1.95 31.52
CA VAL A 32 6.66 1.08 32.04
C VAL A 32 6.21 0.02 31.04
N HIS A 33 6.34 0.25 29.76
CA HIS A 33 6.03 -0.73 28.73
C HIS A 33 7.01 -0.59 27.56
N ALA A 34 7.83 -1.62 27.35
CA ALA A 34 8.68 -1.74 26.16
C ALA A 34 7.80 -2.00 24.93
N GLU A 35 7.04 -1.00 24.50
CA GLU A 35 6.26 -1.08 23.28
C GLU A 35 7.24 -1.11 22.09
N THR A 36 7.10 -2.12 21.26
CA THR A 36 7.95 -2.24 20.07
C THR A 36 7.67 -1.08 19.13
N TYR A 37 8.73 -0.44 18.65
CA TYR A 37 8.61 0.67 17.70
C TYR A 37 7.90 0.23 16.41
N HIS A 38 6.85 0.98 16.06
CA HIS A 38 6.13 0.86 14.79
C HIS A 38 6.08 2.22 14.09
N SER A 39 6.60 2.31 12.88
CA SER A 39 6.70 3.56 12.12
C SER A 39 5.36 4.26 11.91
N GLU A 40 4.27 3.51 11.80
CA GLU A 40 2.92 4.05 11.62
C GLU A 40 2.34 4.66 12.89
N LYS A 41 2.52 3.98 14.04
CA LYS A 41 2.03 4.48 15.33
C LYS A 41 2.85 5.68 15.83
N HIS A 42 4.16 5.67 15.56
CA HIS A 42 5.10 6.67 16.07
C HIS A 42 5.47 7.70 14.98
N ARG A 43 4.53 8.06 14.09
CA ARG A 43 4.75 9.03 13.00
C ARG A 43 5.25 10.38 13.49
N ALA A 44 4.78 10.85 14.64
CA ALA A 44 5.21 12.13 15.25
C ALA A 44 6.68 12.12 15.69
N HIS A 45 7.28 10.95 15.85
CA HIS A 45 8.65 10.75 16.32
C HIS A 45 9.57 10.22 15.20
N THR A 46 9.01 9.98 14.02
CA THR A 46 9.71 9.36 12.89
C THR A 46 10.06 10.38 11.82
N LEU A 47 11.34 10.41 11.46
CA LEU A 47 11.86 11.16 10.31
C LEU A 47 11.96 10.22 9.12
N TYR A 48 11.23 10.52 8.07
CA TYR A 48 11.21 9.71 6.85
C TYR A 48 12.35 10.07 5.90
N GLY A 49 12.90 9.06 5.22
CA GLY A 49 13.92 9.28 4.20
C GLY A 49 13.33 9.99 2.99
N GLY A 50 13.92 11.12 2.61
CA GLY A 50 13.43 11.97 1.51
C GLY A 50 12.66 13.22 1.96
N SER A 51 12.41 13.40 3.27
CA SER A 51 11.93 14.67 3.81
C SER A 51 13.09 15.65 3.99
N SER A 52 12.79 16.94 3.86
CA SER A 52 13.75 18.03 4.07
C SER A 52 13.64 18.57 5.48
N ILE A 53 14.77 18.68 6.18
CA ILE A 53 14.84 19.28 7.51
C ILE A 53 14.88 20.80 7.33
N MET A 54 13.88 21.50 7.84
CA MET A 54 13.78 22.97 7.77
C MET A 54 14.40 23.63 9.00
N GLN A 55 14.13 23.10 10.19
CA GLN A 55 14.60 23.66 11.44
C GLN A 55 14.87 22.55 12.45
N VAL A 56 15.93 22.72 13.23
CA VAL A 56 16.28 21.84 14.33
C VAL A 56 16.33 22.68 15.61
N LYS A 57 15.61 22.23 16.65
CA LYS A 57 15.69 22.79 17.99
C LYS A 57 16.31 21.75 18.91
N ALA A 58 17.47 22.02 19.43
CA ALA A 58 18.07 21.17 20.44
C ALA A 58 17.33 21.29 21.78
N SER A 59 17.20 20.19 22.50
CA SER A 59 16.53 20.17 23.80
C SER A 59 17.57 20.34 24.89
N GLY A 60 17.60 21.52 25.54
CA GLY A 60 18.48 21.78 26.70
C GLY A 60 19.48 22.91 26.48
N ASP A 61 20.51 22.92 27.28
CA ASP A 61 21.53 23.99 27.44
C ASP A 61 22.44 24.11 26.20
N HIS A 62 23.31 25.12 26.16
CA HIS A 62 24.14 25.58 25.03
C HIS A 62 24.89 24.52 24.20
N ASP A 63 25.05 23.29 24.69
CA ASP A 63 25.74 22.17 24.03
C ASP A 63 24.79 21.02 23.62
N SER A 64 23.49 21.27 23.60
CA SER A 64 22.51 20.22 23.31
C SER A 64 22.49 19.84 21.83
N VAL A 65 22.56 18.55 21.53
CA VAL A 65 22.59 17.97 20.21
C VAL A 65 21.24 17.28 19.94
N CYS A 66 20.75 17.43 18.72
CA CYS A 66 19.61 16.67 18.25
C CYS A 66 20.09 15.30 17.74
N ILE A 67 19.59 14.22 18.33
CA ILE A 67 20.02 12.85 18.02
C ILE A 67 18.84 12.06 17.46
N ALA A 68 19.07 11.38 16.34
CA ALA A 68 18.13 10.45 15.75
C ALA A 68 18.81 9.10 15.46
N ILE A 69 18.08 8.01 15.66
CA ILE A 69 18.56 6.65 15.39
C ILE A 69 18.02 6.18 14.05
N VAL A 70 18.89 5.62 13.21
CA VAL A 70 18.51 5.02 11.95
C VAL A 70 17.89 3.64 12.20
N VAL A 71 16.62 3.45 11.84
CA VAL A 71 15.85 2.21 12.07
C VAL A 71 15.72 1.38 10.80
N ALA A 72 15.66 2.05 9.65
CA ALA A 72 15.49 1.38 8.36
C ALA A 72 16.28 2.11 7.27
N THR A 73 16.84 1.35 6.32
CA THR A 73 17.61 1.84 5.18
C THR A 73 17.22 1.13 3.90
N GLY A 74 17.57 1.68 2.75
CA GLY A 74 17.34 1.08 1.44
C GLY A 74 15.87 0.80 1.17
N PHE A 75 15.56 -0.40 0.71
CA PHE A 75 14.19 -0.83 0.38
C PHE A 75 13.28 -1.05 1.59
N SER A 76 13.83 -1.08 2.80
CA SER A 76 13.05 -1.15 4.04
C SER A 76 12.60 0.24 4.53
N SER A 77 13.06 1.32 3.90
CA SER A 77 12.57 2.67 4.16
C SER A 77 11.25 2.92 3.40
N THR A 78 10.43 3.84 3.89
CA THR A 78 9.14 4.20 3.25
C THR A 78 9.32 4.60 1.78
N ARG A 79 10.33 5.39 1.48
CA ARG A 79 10.67 5.76 0.10
C ARG A 79 11.16 4.56 -0.71
N GLY A 80 11.94 3.67 -0.11
CA GLY A 80 12.45 2.46 -0.75
C GLY A 80 11.34 1.47 -1.09
N GLU A 81 10.34 1.33 -0.22
CA GLU A 81 9.15 0.50 -0.48
C GLU A 81 8.33 1.03 -1.65
N LEU A 82 8.18 2.35 -1.76
CA LEU A 82 7.55 3.02 -2.90
C LEU A 82 8.30 2.68 -4.21
N PHE A 83 9.61 2.84 -4.24
CA PHE A 83 10.43 2.49 -5.40
C PHE A 83 10.33 0.99 -5.73
N ARG A 84 10.32 0.13 -4.73
CA ARG A 84 10.16 -1.31 -4.93
C ARG A 84 8.82 -1.65 -5.58
N SER A 85 7.74 -1.00 -5.19
CA SER A 85 6.41 -1.23 -5.77
C SER A 85 6.32 -0.79 -7.24
N ILE A 86 7.09 0.23 -7.62
CA ILE A 86 7.17 0.73 -9.01
C ILE A 86 8.06 -0.17 -9.87
N LEU A 87 9.22 -0.58 -9.35
CA LEU A 87 10.19 -1.40 -10.07
C LEU A 87 9.74 -2.85 -10.21
N PHE A 88 9.04 -3.37 -9.21
CA PHE A 88 8.55 -4.74 -9.16
C PHE A 88 7.02 -4.73 -8.92
N PRO A 89 6.23 -4.32 -9.92
CA PRO A 89 4.78 -4.33 -9.78
C PRO A 89 4.33 -5.77 -9.55
N LYS A 90 3.53 -5.98 -8.51
CA LYS A 90 2.89 -7.28 -8.28
C LYS A 90 2.05 -7.60 -9.51
N PRO A 91 2.15 -8.82 -10.07
CA PRO A 91 1.27 -9.21 -11.17
C PRO A 91 -0.17 -9.03 -10.69
N VAL A 92 -0.90 -8.22 -11.43
CA VAL A 92 -2.34 -8.04 -11.16
C VAL A 92 -2.99 -9.36 -11.53
N ASP A 93 -3.46 -10.11 -10.53
CA ASP A 93 -4.27 -11.31 -10.75
C ASP A 93 -5.54 -10.87 -11.49
N PHE A 94 -5.55 -11.10 -12.79
CA PHE A 94 -6.70 -10.83 -13.65
C PHE A 94 -7.80 -11.86 -13.37
N LYS A 95 -8.47 -11.75 -12.23
CA LYS A 95 -9.68 -12.53 -11.92
C LYS A 95 -10.75 -12.37 -13.01
N PHE A 96 -10.76 -11.20 -13.66
CA PHE A 96 -11.66 -10.92 -14.77
C PHE A 96 -11.57 -11.91 -15.95
N PHE A 97 -10.40 -12.43 -16.25
CA PHE A 97 -10.26 -13.43 -17.31
C PHE A 97 -10.94 -14.76 -16.96
N LYS A 98 -10.86 -15.18 -15.71
CA LYS A 98 -11.46 -16.43 -15.24
C LYS A 98 -12.98 -16.33 -15.26
N ASP A 99 -13.53 -15.22 -14.77
CA ASP A 99 -14.98 -14.99 -14.73
C ASP A 99 -15.55 -14.78 -16.11
N SER A 100 -14.84 -14.08 -17.01
CA SER A 100 -15.22 -13.89 -18.41
C SER A 100 -15.24 -15.21 -19.18
N TYR A 101 -14.25 -16.08 -18.98
CA TYR A 101 -14.20 -17.40 -19.61
C TYR A 101 -15.38 -18.28 -19.17
N GLN A 102 -15.70 -18.29 -17.88
CA GLN A 102 -16.84 -19.04 -17.35
C GLN A 102 -18.17 -18.54 -17.93
N PHE A 103 -18.34 -17.24 -18.08
CA PHE A 103 -19.52 -16.66 -18.70
C PHE A 103 -19.65 -17.05 -20.18
N MET A 104 -18.55 -16.98 -20.95
CA MET A 104 -18.54 -17.41 -22.35
C MET A 104 -18.88 -18.89 -22.51
N LEU A 105 -18.41 -19.74 -21.59
CA LEU A 105 -18.67 -21.17 -21.61
C LEU A 105 -20.17 -21.46 -21.38
N ILE A 106 -20.78 -20.82 -20.40
CA ILE A 106 -22.24 -20.94 -20.14
C ILE A 106 -23.06 -20.50 -21.34
N LEU A 107 -22.70 -19.35 -21.92
CA LEU A 107 -23.38 -18.83 -23.11
C LEU A 107 -23.26 -19.80 -24.30
N GLY A 108 -22.08 -20.41 -24.50
CA GLY A 108 -21.84 -21.41 -25.52
C GLY A 108 -22.70 -22.66 -25.35
N ILE A 109 -22.85 -23.16 -24.11
CA ILE A 109 -23.72 -24.32 -23.83
C ILE A 109 -25.19 -24.01 -24.16
N VAL A 110 -25.69 -22.84 -23.76
CA VAL A 110 -27.06 -22.42 -24.03
C VAL A 110 -27.31 -22.33 -25.55
N ALA A 111 -26.38 -21.74 -26.29
CA ALA A 111 -26.46 -21.65 -27.74
C ALA A 111 -26.44 -23.03 -28.41
N LEU A 112 -25.61 -23.94 -27.91
CA LEU A 112 -25.54 -25.33 -28.45
C LEU A 112 -26.83 -26.09 -28.20
N VAL A 113 -27.45 -25.98 -27.04
CA VAL A 113 -28.76 -26.59 -26.73
C VAL A 113 -29.85 -26.03 -27.62
N ALA A 114 -29.90 -24.71 -27.80
CA ALA A 114 -30.87 -24.07 -28.71
C ALA A 114 -30.68 -24.52 -30.16
N PHE A 115 -29.44 -24.68 -30.61
CA PHE A 115 -29.12 -25.17 -31.94
C PHE A 115 -29.57 -26.63 -32.16
N LEU A 116 -29.30 -27.50 -31.16
CA LEU A 116 -29.73 -28.90 -31.18
C LEU A 116 -31.27 -29.03 -31.25
N ASN A 117 -32.00 -28.25 -30.42
CA ASN A 117 -33.46 -28.22 -30.48
C ASN A 117 -33.94 -27.80 -31.88
N ARG A 118 -33.32 -26.80 -32.49
CA ARG A 118 -33.66 -26.34 -33.82
C ARG A 118 -33.41 -27.41 -34.92
N LEU A 119 -32.34 -28.19 -34.75
CA LEU A 119 -32.06 -29.32 -35.64
C LEU A 119 -33.10 -30.43 -35.52
N ILE A 120 -33.51 -30.79 -34.30
CA ILE A 120 -34.51 -31.82 -34.03
C ILE A 120 -35.84 -31.42 -34.66
N ASP A 121 -36.30 -30.17 -34.46
CA ASP A 121 -37.51 -29.63 -35.08
C ASP A 121 -37.42 -29.59 -36.60
N GLY A 122 -36.24 -29.27 -37.17
CA GLY A 122 -36.00 -29.17 -38.59
C GLY A 122 -35.88 -30.51 -39.32
N TYR A 123 -35.46 -31.58 -38.64
CA TYR A 123 -35.38 -32.93 -39.21
C TYR A 123 -36.65 -33.75 -39.09
N GLY A 124 -37.77 -33.13 -38.64
CA GLY A 124 -39.09 -33.74 -38.66
C GLY A 124 -39.24 -34.96 -37.75
N ILE A 125 -38.46 -35.05 -36.68
CA ILE A 125 -38.73 -36.00 -35.61
C ILE A 125 -39.89 -35.40 -34.80
N GLU A 126 -41.12 -35.71 -35.24
CA GLU A 126 -42.33 -35.36 -34.51
C GLU A 126 -42.20 -35.83 -33.06
N SER A 127 -42.33 -34.88 -32.17
CA SER A 127 -42.44 -35.16 -30.74
C SER A 127 -43.73 -36.02 -30.56
N PRO A 128 -43.66 -37.20 -29.88
CA PRO A 128 -44.85 -38.08 -29.71
C PRO A 128 -45.88 -37.50 -28.73
N TYR A 129 -45.81 -36.24 -28.39
CA TYR A 129 -46.73 -35.50 -27.53
C TYR A 129 -47.27 -34.27 -28.30
N GLY A 130 -48.15 -34.52 -29.25
CA GLY A 130 -49.02 -33.51 -29.83
C GLY A 130 -50.33 -33.43 -29.05
#